data_74fb828771e406cc42455cf09833ad3b
#
_entry.id   74fb828771e406cc42455cf09833ad3b
#
_cell.length_a   1.000
_cell.length_b   1.000
_cell.length_c   1.000
_cell.angle_alpha   90.00
_cell.angle_beta   90.00
_cell.angle_gamma   90.00
#
_symmetry.space_group_name_H-M   'P 1'
#
loop_
_entity.id
_entity.type
_entity.pdbx_description
1 polymer ?
#
loop_
_entity_poly.entity_id
_entity_poly.type
_entity_poly.pdbx_seq_one_letter_code
_entity_poly.pdbx_strand_id
1 'polypeptide(L)'
;MAEQVQRIEDVRGSGIYPATGPLPPGDAVVRSPAELGHPEKRARFQMPSQSLEPAFFAGRAILGGFFLYNGINHFLHHQDLTAYAKSKGVPAAGAAVSVSGALLVAGGLSIVTGVMPKLGAALISTFLMGVSPSMHGFWQDDDPEQRMNDMINFMKNMALVGASMLVAAHPEPWPWSVGQSRGELMPRSR
;
A
#
# COMPACT_ATOMS: atom_id res chain seq x y z
N MET A 1 -23.20 -42.61 18.28
CA MET A 1 -24.16 -42.22 17.23
C MET A 1 -24.13 -40.71 16.95
N ALA A 2 -24.17 -39.84 17.96
CA ALA A 2 -24.09 -38.37 17.78
C ALA A 2 -22.78 -37.89 17.11
N GLU A 3 -21.66 -38.45 17.51
CA GLU A 3 -20.34 -38.12 16.96
C GLU A 3 -20.20 -38.49 15.47
N GLN A 4 -20.83 -39.57 15.04
CA GLN A 4 -20.87 -39.95 13.62
C GLN A 4 -21.74 -39.00 12.77
N VAL A 5 -22.85 -38.51 13.34
CA VAL A 5 -23.73 -37.55 12.65
C VAL A 5 -23.04 -36.23 12.49
N GLN A 6 -22.35 -35.73 13.52
CA GLN A 6 -21.58 -34.50 13.45
C GLN A 6 -20.46 -34.57 12.40
N ARG A 7 -19.76 -35.69 12.34
CA ARG A 7 -18.72 -35.93 11.32
C ARG A 7 -19.26 -35.94 9.89
N ILE A 8 -20.48 -36.44 9.68
CA ILE A 8 -21.13 -36.45 8.39
C ILE A 8 -21.53 -35.05 7.95
N GLU A 9 -22.03 -34.23 8.87
CA GLU A 9 -22.39 -32.83 8.57
C GLU A 9 -21.17 -31.99 8.28
N ASP A 10 -20.05 -32.16 9.00
CA ASP A 10 -18.78 -31.48 8.75
C ASP A 10 -18.23 -31.80 7.36
N VAL A 11 -18.32 -33.05 6.91
CA VAL A 11 -17.88 -33.48 5.57
C VAL A 11 -18.76 -32.90 4.47
N ARG A 12 -20.06 -32.79 4.68
CA ARG A 12 -21.01 -32.17 3.73
C ARG A 12 -20.82 -30.65 3.66
N GLY A 13 -20.59 -30.02 4.79
CA GLY A 13 -20.33 -28.57 4.88
C GLY A 13 -18.99 -28.14 4.23
N SER A 14 -18.05 -29.06 4.05
CA SER A 14 -16.75 -28.78 3.40
C SER A 14 -16.82 -28.59 1.87
N GLY A 15 -17.97 -28.82 1.24
CA GLY A 15 -18.15 -28.73 -0.22
C GLY A 15 -17.45 -29.84 -1.02
N ILE A 16 -16.90 -30.85 -0.35
CA ILE A 16 -16.19 -31.98 -0.98
C ILE A 16 -17.19 -33.02 -1.55
N TYR A 17 -18.37 -33.11 -0.94
CA TYR A 17 -19.44 -34.02 -1.37
C TYR A 17 -20.72 -33.26 -1.71
N PRO A 18 -21.46 -33.69 -2.74
CA PRO A 18 -22.78 -33.11 -3.02
C PRO A 18 -23.76 -33.38 -1.88
N ALA A 19 -24.60 -32.40 -1.57
CA ALA A 19 -25.54 -32.44 -0.44
C ALA A 19 -26.52 -33.65 -0.46
N THR A 20 -26.72 -34.32 -1.60
CA THR A 20 -27.72 -35.35 -1.84
C THR A 20 -27.15 -36.69 -2.33
N GLY A 21 -25.82 -36.86 -2.38
CA GLY A 21 -25.20 -38.12 -2.84
C GLY A 21 -25.04 -39.18 -1.73
N PRO A 22 -24.84 -40.49 -2.07
CA PRO A 22 -24.51 -41.53 -1.11
C PRO A 22 -23.17 -41.17 -0.44
N LEU A 23 -23.06 -41.41 0.88
CA LEU A 23 -21.86 -41.19 1.65
C LEU A 23 -20.78 -42.23 1.27
N PRO A 24 -19.52 -41.89 1.33
CA PRO A 24 -18.44 -42.84 1.13
C PRO A 24 -18.47 -43.90 2.23
N PRO A 25 -17.95 -45.13 1.98
CA PRO A 25 -17.77 -46.16 3.00
C PRO A 25 -17.11 -45.63 4.26
N GLY A 26 -17.50 -46.09 5.44
CA GLY A 26 -17.10 -45.55 6.72
C GLY A 26 -15.59 -45.62 7.05
N ASP A 27 -14.81 -46.33 6.26
CA ASP A 27 -13.38 -46.50 6.30
C ASP A 27 -12.65 -45.61 5.26
N ALA A 28 -13.39 -44.86 4.43
CA ALA A 28 -12.77 -43.90 3.52
C ALA A 28 -12.11 -42.79 4.31
N VAL A 29 -10.78 -42.77 4.34
CA VAL A 29 -9.97 -41.69 4.89
C VAL A 29 -10.26 -40.45 4.07
N VAL A 30 -11.03 -39.51 4.63
CA VAL A 30 -11.25 -38.19 4.01
C VAL A 30 -9.92 -37.46 4.07
N ARG A 31 -9.15 -37.53 2.99
CA ARG A 31 -7.93 -36.74 2.85
C ARG A 31 -8.29 -35.28 2.72
N SER A 32 -7.58 -34.42 3.44
CA SER A 32 -7.76 -32.98 3.31
C SER A 32 -7.51 -32.55 1.87
N PRO A 33 -8.11 -31.44 1.39
CA PRO A 33 -7.81 -30.89 0.07
C PRO A 33 -6.31 -30.65 -0.18
N ALA A 34 -5.53 -30.50 0.88
CA ALA A 34 -4.07 -30.41 0.84
C ALA A 34 -3.40 -31.75 0.49
N GLU A 35 -4.00 -32.90 0.90
CA GLU A 35 -3.48 -34.24 0.66
C GLU A 35 -3.93 -34.83 -0.68
N LEU A 36 -5.03 -34.34 -1.24
CA LEU A 36 -5.55 -34.82 -2.52
C LEU A 36 -4.75 -34.32 -3.74
N GLY A 37 -3.57 -33.72 -3.51
CA GLY A 37 -2.53 -33.53 -4.51
C GLY A 37 -3.02 -33.09 -5.91
N HIS A 38 -4.05 -32.24 -6.00
CA HIS A 38 -4.47 -31.66 -7.27
C HIS A 38 -3.66 -30.38 -7.53
N PRO A 39 -2.47 -30.48 -8.16
CA PRO A 39 -1.67 -29.32 -8.50
C PRO A 39 -2.43 -28.34 -9.41
N GLU A 40 -3.36 -28.86 -10.22
CA GLU A 40 -4.20 -28.05 -11.12
C GLU A 40 -5.13 -27.08 -10.41
N LYS A 41 -5.64 -27.41 -9.20
CA LYS A 41 -6.51 -26.49 -8.44
C LYS A 41 -5.71 -25.38 -7.75
N ARG A 42 -4.45 -25.65 -7.36
CA ARG A 42 -3.55 -24.58 -6.85
C ARG A 42 -3.08 -23.64 -7.95
N ALA A 43 -2.90 -24.14 -9.18
CA ALA A 43 -2.51 -23.31 -10.32
C ALA A 43 -3.61 -22.31 -10.73
N ARG A 44 -4.87 -22.61 -10.47
CA ARG A 44 -6.00 -21.76 -10.88
C ARG A 44 -6.20 -20.51 -10.01
N PHE A 45 -5.59 -20.46 -8.82
CA PHE A 45 -5.66 -19.29 -7.92
C PHE A 45 -4.35 -18.47 -7.89
N GLN A 46 -3.31 -18.90 -8.57
CA GLN A 46 -2.17 -18.05 -8.86
C GLN A 46 -2.54 -17.15 -10.03
N MET A 47 -3.12 -15.98 -9.72
CA MET A 47 -3.11 -14.90 -10.71
C MET A 47 -1.67 -14.75 -11.21
N PRO A 48 -1.42 -14.72 -12.54
CA PRO A 48 -0.07 -14.47 -13.04
C PRO A 48 0.39 -13.14 -12.43
N SER A 49 1.41 -13.19 -11.59
CA SER A 49 2.01 -12.00 -10.99
C SER A 49 2.38 -10.95 -12.04
N GLN A 50 2.69 -11.39 -13.24
CA GLN A 50 3.02 -10.57 -14.41
C GLN A 50 1.88 -9.64 -14.89
N SER A 51 0.60 -9.97 -14.63
CA SER A 51 -0.53 -9.13 -15.07
C SER A 51 -0.73 -7.88 -14.19
N LEU A 52 -0.20 -7.87 -12.97
CA LEU A 52 -0.33 -6.76 -12.03
C LEU A 52 0.87 -5.79 -12.05
N GLU A 53 2.00 -6.20 -12.63
CA GLU A 53 3.21 -5.38 -12.67
C GLU A 53 3.02 -4.01 -13.36
N PRO A 54 2.33 -3.90 -14.52
CA PRO A 54 2.10 -2.60 -15.14
C PRO A 54 1.23 -1.67 -14.28
N ALA A 55 0.21 -2.20 -13.62
CA ALA A 55 -0.66 -1.43 -12.73
C ALA A 55 0.11 -0.95 -11.50
N PHE A 56 0.95 -1.80 -10.90
CA PHE A 56 1.82 -1.43 -9.79
C PHE A 56 2.83 -0.35 -10.21
N PHE A 57 3.45 -0.50 -11.38
CA PHE A 57 4.36 0.51 -11.93
C PHE A 57 3.65 1.85 -12.15
N ALA A 58 2.48 1.85 -12.77
CA ALA A 58 1.69 3.08 -12.97
C ALA A 58 1.32 3.73 -11.63
N GLY A 59 0.86 2.96 -10.65
CA GLY A 59 0.51 3.45 -9.32
C GLY A 59 1.69 4.11 -8.61
N ARG A 60 2.87 3.47 -8.61
CA ARG A 60 4.07 4.05 -8.01
C ARG A 60 4.59 5.28 -8.77
N ALA A 61 4.48 5.30 -10.10
CA ALA A 61 4.89 6.44 -10.90
C ALA A 61 3.99 7.66 -10.63
N ILE A 62 2.68 7.45 -10.50
CA ILE A 62 1.73 8.51 -10.14
C ILE A 62 1.99 9.00 -8.72
N LEU A 63 2.07 8.09 -7.74
CA LEU A 63 2.27 8.45 -6.33
C LEU A 63 3.62 9.14 -6.12
N GLY A 64 4.70 8.53 -6.58
CA GLY A 64 6.04 9.08 -6.43
C GLY A 64 6.25 10.36 -7.24
N GLY A 65 5.70 10.43 -8.45
CA GLY A 65 5.71 11.62 -9.31
C GLY A 65 4.98 12.80 -8.68
N PHE A 66 3.83 12.55 -8.05
CA PHE A 66 3.10 13.58 -7.30
C PHE A 66 3.94 14.17 -6.18
N PHE A 67 4.57 13.34 -5.35
CA PHE A 67 5.41 13.84 -4.26
C PHE A 67 6.70 14.48 -4.74
N LEU A 68 7.33 13.95 -5.77
CA LEU A 68 8.50 14.54 -6.41
C LEU A 68 8.19 15.95 -6.93
N TYR A 69 7.09 16.12 -7.66
CA TYR A 69 6.62 17.42 -8.15
C TYR A 69 6.38 18.39 -6.99
N ASN A 70 5.66 17.96 -5.95
CA ASN A 70 5.41 18.80 -4.78
C ASN A 70 6.70 19.19 -4.05
N GLY A 71 7.66 18.26 -3.92
CA GLY A 71 8.95 18.55 -3.33
C GLY A 71 9.76 19.58 -4.11
N ILE A 72 9.78 19.48 -5.43
CA ILE A 72 10.39 20.50 -6.31
C ILE A 72 9.70 21.85 -6.12
N ASN A 73 8.36 21.85 -6.06
CA ASN A 73 7.55 23.05 -5.84
C ASN A 73 7.88 23.76 -4.52
N HIS A 74 8.24 23.01 -3.47
CA HIS A 74 8.69 23.60 -2.20
C HIS A 74 9.94 24.48 -2.36
N PHE A 75 10.83 24.13 -3.26
CA PHE A 75 12.02 24.94 -3.55
C PHE A 75 11.72 26.10 -4.50
N LEU A 76 10.91 25.88 -5.52
CA LEU A 76 10.54 26.90 -6.50
C LEU A 76 9.72 28.04 -5.89
N HIS A 77 8.82 27.71 -4.95
CA HIS A 77 7.93 28.65 -4.28
C HIS A 77 8.25 28.80 -2.79
N HIS A 78 9.53 28.68 -2.44
CA HIS A 78 9.97 28.65 -1.05
C HIS A 78 9.50 29.86 -0.22
N GLN A 79 9.52 31.06 -0.78
CA GLN A 79 9.15 32.28 -0.08
C GLN A 79 7.65 32.31 0.28
N ASP A 80 6.79 31.98 -0.68
CA ASP A 80 5.33 31.96 -0.51
C ASP A 80 4.89 30.88 0.48
N LEU A 81 5.47 29.67 0.32
CA LEU A 81 5.20 28.57 1.24
C LEU A 81 5.70 28.86 2.66
N THR A 82 6.85 29.56 2.80
CA THR A 82 7.34 30.02 4.10
C THR A 82 6.41 31.05 4.72
N ALA A 83 5.90 32.00 3.94
CA ALA A 83 4.95 33.00 4.42
C ALA A 83 3.64 32.31 4.89
N TYR A 84 3.14 31.37 4.11
CA TYR A 84 1.95 30.59 4.47
C TYR A 84 2.18 29.73 5.73
N ALA A 85 3.31 29.02 5.85
CA ALA A 85 3.64 28.26 7.04
C ALA A 85 3.75 29.13 8.29
N LYS A 86 4.32 30.34 8.16
CA LYS A 86 4.36 31.34 9.25
C LYS A 86 2.96 31.77 9.68
N SER A 87 2.02 32.00 8.75
CA SER A 87 0.64 32.39 9.07
C SER A 87 -0.11 31.30 9.82
N LYS A 88 0.26 30.05 9.63
CA LYS A 88 -0.25 28.88 10.37
C LYS A 88 0.53 28.61 11.69
N GLY A 89 1.46 29.47 12.07
CA GLY A 89 2.22 29.37 13.32
C GLY A 89 3.31 28.31 13.33
N VAL A 90 3.75 27.82 12.17
CA VAL A 90 4.82 26.82 12.09
C VAL A 90 6.16 27.42 12.55
N PRO A 91 6.81 26.86 13.58
CA PRO A 91 8.10 27.35 14.02
C PRO A 91 9.18 27.09 12.97
N ALA A 92 10.14 28.02 12.84
CA ALA A 92 11.23 27.96 11.87
C ALA A 92 10.72 27.63 10.43
N ALA A 93 9.62 28.28 10.00
CA ALA A 93 8.87 27.96 8.78
C ALA A 93 9.75 27.81 7.52
N GLY A 94 10.77 28.65 7.32
CA GLY A 94 11.68 28.50 6.18
C GLY A 94 12.48 27.19 6.20
N ALA A 95 12.97 26.77 7.36
CA ALA A 95 13.64 25.49 7.51
C ALA A 95 12.64 24.32 7.35
N ALA A 96 11.43 24.45 7.91
CA ALA A 96 10.39 23.44 7.76
C ALA A 96 10.01 23.23 6.29
N VAL A 97 9.86 24.29 5.50
CA VAL A 97 9.59 24.21 4.04
C VAL A 97 10.76 23.55 3.29
N SER A 98 12.01 23.90 3.63
CA SER A 98 13.18 23.27 2.98
C SER A 98 13.30 21.78 3.30
N VAL A 99 13.12 21.40 4.57
CA VAL A 99 13.18 20.00 5.02
C VAL A 99 12.04 19.20 4.40
N SER A 100 10.81 19.71 4.39
CA SER A 100 9.69 19.03 3.76
C SER A 100 9.89 18.86 2.25
N GLY A 101 10.42 19.87 1.56
CA GLY A 101 10.81 19.75 0.15
C GLY A 101 11.82 18.63 -0.08
N ALA A 102 12.86 18.54 0.76
CA ALA A 102 13.87 17.48 0.67
C ALA A 102 13.28 16.08 0.93
N LEU A 103 12.41 15.93 1.94
CA LEU A 103 11.72 14.67 2.23
C LEU A 103 10.87 14.21 1.04
N LEU A 104 10.13 15.14 0.42
CA LEU A 104 9.26 14.87 -0.71
C LEU A 104 10.03 14.52 -1.98
N VAL A 105 11.13 15.23 -2.28
CA VAL A 105 12.01 14.92 -3.43
C VAL A 105 12.65 13.54 -3.25
N ALA A 106 13.28 13.29 -2.10
CA ALA A 106 13.94 12.03 -1.83
C ALA A 106 12.94 10.86 -1.81
N GLY A 107 11.79 11.03 -1.14
CA GLY A 107 10.73 10.04 -1.06
C GLY A 107 10.10 9.76 -2.41
N GLY A 108 9.72 10.78 -3.15
CA GLY A 108 9.12 10.66 -4.48
C GLY A 108 10.06 10.00 -5.49
N LEU A 109 11.34 10.40 -5.51
CA LEU A 109 12.35 9.80 -6.38
C LEU A 109 12.58 8.33 -6.04
N SER A 110 12.67 7.99 -4.75
CA SER A 110 12.80 6.61 -4.26
C SER A 110 11.65 5.72 -4.74
N ILE A 111 10.40 6.19 -4.62
CA ILE A 111 9.21 5.46 -5.08
C ILE A 111 9.19 5.31 -6.60
N VAL A 112 9.47 6.38 -7.37
CA VAL A 112 9.47 6.32 -8.85
C VAL A 112 10.53 5.35 -9.35
N THR A 113 11.75 5.43 -8.82
CA THR A 113 12.86 4.59 -9.27
C THR A 113 12.82 3.16 -8.73
N GLY A 114 12.11 2.94 -7.61
CA GLY A 114 12.11 1.68 -6.89
C GLY A 114 13.41 1.40 -6.11
N VAL A 115 14.23 2.43 -5.90
CA VAL A 115 15.45 2.32 -5.09
C VAL A 115 15.11 2.66 -3.64
N MET A 116 15.36 1.74 -2.72
CA MET A 116 15.03 1.85 -1.30
C MET A 116 13.56 2.27 -1.04
N PRO A 117 12.57 1.64 -1.68
CA PRO A 117 11.20 2.15 -1.72
C PRO A 117 10.52 2.24 -0.35
N LYS A 118 10.88 1.39 0.60
CA LYS A 118 10.38 1.46 1.98
C LYS A 118 10.84 2.74 2.68
N LEU A 119 12.10 3.14 2.44
CA LEU A 119 12.60 4.41 2.94
C LEU A 119 11.84 5.58 2.31
N GLY A 120 11.61 5.52 0.98
CA GLY A 120 10.83 6.54 0.28
C GLY A 120 9.43 6.71 0.86
N ALA A 121 8.73 5.60 1.08
CA ALA A 121 7.40 5.61 1.71
C ALA A 121 7.44 6.15 3.15
N ALA A 122 8.48 5.83 3.92
CA ALA A 122 8.66 6.37 5.28
C ALA A 122 8.88 7.90 5.27
N LEU A 123 9.68 8.41 4.35
CA LEU A 123 9.92 9.85 4.20
C LEU A 123 8.64 10.61 3.84
N ILE A 124 7.86 10.08 2.88
CA ILE A 124 6.57 10.65 2.50
C ILE A 124 5.59 10.62 3.68
N SER A 125 5.48 9.49 4.38
CA SER A 125 4.58 9.35 5.54
C SER A 125 4.98 10.31 6.66
N THR A 126 6.27 10.47 6.93
CA THR A 126 6.79 11.41 7.94
C THR A 126 6.38 12.84 7.60
N PHE A 127 6.55 13.26 6.34
CA PHE A 127 6.08 14.57 5.88
C PHE A 127 4.57 14.74 6.09
N LEU A 128 3.77 13.79 5.60
CA LEU A 128 2.31 13.87 5.67
C LEU A 128 1.79 13.91 7.12
N MET A 129 2.39 13.11 8.00
CA MET A 129 2.02 13.10 9.43
C MET A 129 2.42 14.39 10.13
N GLY A 130 3.50 15.05 9.71
CA GLY A 130 3.92 16.33 10.25
C GLY A 130 3.09 17.50 9.72
N VAL A 131 2.86 17.56 8.40
CA VAL A 131 2.15 18.67 7.77
C VAL A 131 0.66 18.67 8.08
N SER A 132 0.03 17.51 8.25
CA SER A 132 -1.42 17.42 8.44
C SER A 132 -1.90 18.16 9.70
N PRO A 133 -1.39 17.92 10.90
CA PRO A 133 -1.82 18.68 12.08
C PRO A 133 -1.31 20.12 12.05
N SER A 134 -0.16 20.41 11.44
CA SER A 134 0.44 21.74 11.44
C SER A 134 -0.26 22.73 10.50
N MET A 135 -0.74 22.23 9.35
CA MET A 135 -1.34 23.07 8.31
C MET A 135 -2.84 22.88 8.17
N HIS A 136 -3.38 21.75 8.62
CA HIS A 136 -4.78 21.34 8.48
C HIS A 136 -5.37 20.88 9.81
N GLY A 137 -5.08 21.63 10.89
CA GLY A 137 -5.60 21.39 12.24
C GLY A 137 -7.05 21.87 12.38
N PHE A 138 -7.98 21.27 11.67
CA PHE A 138 -9.39 21.65 11.56
C PHE A 138 -10.13 21.82 12.90
N TRP A 139 -9.62 21.24 13.96
CA TRP A 139 -10.14 21.37 15.31
C TRP A 139 -9.87 22.75 15.97
N GLN A 140 -9.02 23.56 15.34
CA GLN A 140 -8.64 24.90 15.79
C GLN A 140 -9.38 26.01 15.02
N ASP A 141 -10.10 25.65 13.93
CA ASP A 141 -10.77 26.62 13.09
C ASP A 141 -12.16 26.97 13.66
N ASP A 142 -12.41 28.25 13.83
CA ASP A 142 -13.72 28.79 14.28
C ASP A 142 -14.69 28.96 13.10
N ASP A 143 -14.15 29.26 11.89
CA ASP A 143 -14.93 29.39 10.67
C ASP A 143 -15.34 28.01 10.12
N PRO A 144 -16.64 27.74 9.93
CA PRO A 144 -17.11 26.43 9.44
C PRO A 144 -16.60 26.05 8.05
N GLU A 145 -16.41 27.02 7.16
CA GLU A 145 -15.90 26.75 5.80
C GLU A 145 -14.42 26.37 5.84
N GLN A 146 -13.61 27.13 6.58
CA GLN A 146 -12.20 26.83 6.79
C GLN A 146 -12.03 25.47 7.47
N ARG A 147 -12.80 25.21 8.52
CA ARG A 147 -12.79 23.91 9.22
C ARG A 147 -13.09 22.74 8.29
N MET A 148 -14.08 22.87 7.41
CA MET A 148 -14.41 21.83 6.43
C MET A 148 -13.26 21.61 5.44
N ASN A 149 -12.67 22.69 4.92
CA ASN A 149 -11.54 22.62 3.99
C ASN A 149 -10.32 21.94 4.62
N ASP A 150 -9.95 22.33 5.86
CA ASP A 150 -8.82 21.75 6.56
C ASP A 150 -9.07 20.29 6.96
N MET A 151 -10.31 19.93 7.33
CA MET A 151 -10.69 18.54 7.58
C MET A 151 -10.53 17.68 6.31
N ILE A 152 -11.00 18.15 5.16
CA ILE A 152 -10.85 17.44 3.88
C ILE A 152 -9.37 17.25 3.54
N ASN A 153 -8.54 18.26 3.72
CA ASN A 153 -7.11 18.19 3.45
C ASN A 153 -6.40 17.21 4.40
N PHE A 154 -6.75 17.26 5.71
CA PHE A 154 -6.25 16.29 6.69
C PHE A 154 -6.60 14.84 6.28
N MET A 155 -7.87 14.58 5.96
CA MET A 155 -8.32 13.24 5.55
C MET A 155 -7.65 12.75 4.27
N LYS A 156 -7.46 13.63 3.27
CA LYS A 156 -6.68 13.31 2.06
C LYS A 156 -5.24 12.92 2.38
N ASN A 157 -4.58 13.65 3.27
CA ASN A 157 -3.23 13.32 3.69
C ASN A 157 -3.17 11.97 4.42
N MET A 158 -4.14 11.65 5.27
CA MET A 158 -4.23 10.34 5.93
C MET A 158 -4.44 9.20 4.93
N ALA A 159 -5.25 9.41 3.90
CA ALA A 159 -5.41 8.45 2.81
C ALA A 159 -4.09 8.22 2.02
N LEU A 160 -3.31 9.28 1.79
CA LEU A 160 -1.99 9.18 1.17
C LEU A 160 -0.95 8.49 2.07
N VAL A 161 -1.02 8.65 3.40
CA VAL A 161 -0.24 7.84 4.34
C VAL A 161 -0.58 6.36 4.18
N GLY A 162 -1.87 6.02 4.15
CA GLY A 162 -2.32 4.65 3.90
C GLY A 162 -1.81 4.10 2.56
N ALA A 163 -1.88 4.88 1.49
CA ALA A 163 -1.35 4.50 0.18
C ALA A 163 0.18 4.26 0.23
N SER A 164 0.93 5.12 0.91
CA SER A 164 2.38 4.96 1.10
C SER A 164 2.71 3.68 1.88
N MET A 165 1.91 3.33 2.91
CA MET A 165 2.06 2.08 3.66
C MET A 165 1.78 0.85 2.78
N LEU A 166 0.75 0.87 1.94
CA LEU A 166 0.44 -0.22 1.01
C LEU A 166 1.57 -0.43 0.00
N VAL A 167 2.13 0.66 -0.51
CA VAL A 167 3.29 0.60 -1.42
C VAL A 167 4.51 0.02 -0.70
N ALA A 168 4.78 0.43 0.54
CA ALA A 168 5.88 -0.10 1.35
C ALA A 168 5.73 -1.59 1.70
N ALA A 169 4.50 -2.08 1.80
CA ALA A 169 4.19 -3.49 2.08
C ALA A 169 4.43 -4.41 0.87
N HIS A 170 4.57 -3.85 -0.34
CA HIS A 170 4.85 -4.66 -1.53
C HIS A 170 6.24 -5.31 -1.44
N PRO A 171 6.37 -6.63 -1.70
CA PRO A 171 7.65 -7.33 -1.62
C PRO A 171 8.71 -6.73 -2.55
N GLU A 172 9.93 -6.64 -2.07
CA GLU A 172 11.10 -6.28 -2.88
C GLU A 172 11.79 -7.55 -3.43
N PRO A 173 12.44 -7.48 -4.59
CA PRO A 173 12.68 -6.30 -5.44
C PRO A 173 11.44 -5.91 -6.26
N TRP A 174 11.22 -4.60 -6.42
CA TRP A 174 10.09 -4.11 -7.19
C TRP A 174 10.30 -4.27 -8.70
N PRO A 175 9.26 -4.62 -9.49
CA PRO A 175 9.37 -4.71 -10.94
C PRO A 175 9.85 -3.39 -11.54
N TRP A 176 10.73 -3.49 -12.54
CA TRP A 176 11.28 -2.34 -13.29
C TRP A 176 11.95 -1.27 -12.41
N SER A 177 12.59 -1.67 -11.32
CA SER A 177 13.42 -0.79 -10.51
C SER A 177 14.75 -0.49 -11.18
N VAL A 178 15.27 0.73 -10.96
CA VAL A 178 16.57 1.15 -11.47
C VAL A 178 17.67 0.29 -10.81
N GLY A 179 18.58 -0.25 -11.63
CA GLY A 179 19.72 -1.08 -11.16
C GLY A 179 19.43 -2.58 -11.10
N GLN A 180 18.20 -3.04 -11.39
CA GLN A 180 17.95 -4.48 -11.55
C GLN A 180 18.35 -4.95 -12.94
N SER A 181 19.30 -5.87 -13.01
CA SER A 181 19.63 -6.56 -14.26
C SER A 181 18.51 -7.54 -14.61
N ARG A 182 18.10 -7.60 -15.89
CA ARG A 182 17.08 -8.53 -16.41
C ARG A 182 17.32 -10.00 -16.06
N GLY A 183 18.54 -10.36 -15.64
CA GLY A 183 18.93 -11.73 -15.28
C GLY A 183 18.38 -12.21 -13.92
N GLU A 184 17.96 -11.31 -13.03
CA GLU A 184 17.43 -11.69 -11.71
C GLU A 184 15.92 -11.98 -11.74
N LEU A 185 15.22 -11.60 -12.81
CA LEU A 185 13.78 -11.82 -12.98
C LEU A 185 13.42 -13.20 -13.53
N MET A 186 14.41 -14.03 -13.91
CA MET A 186 14.14 -15.41 -14.34
C MET A 186 14.20 -16.36 -13.15
N PRO A 187 13.14 -17.13 -12.86
CA PRO A 187 13.21 -18.20 -11.88
C PRO A 187 14.31 -19.17 -12.34
N ARG A 188 15.33 -19.38 -11.48
CA ARG A 188 16.31 -20.44 -11.71
C ARG A 188 15.55 -21.76 -11.79
N SER A 189 15.44 -22.32 -12.98
CA SER A 189 14.97 -23.69 -13.19
C SER A 189 15.89 -24.62 -12.41
N ARG A 190 15.36 -25.27 -11.38
CA ARG A 190 15.97 -26.43 -10.71
C ARG A 190 15.44 -27.70 -11.36
#